data_233431deaadf11d803692a7c4ae8ff67
#
_entry.id   233431deaadf11d803692a7c4ae8ff67
#
_cell.length_a   1.000
_cell.length_b   1.000
_cell.length_c   1.000
_cell.angle_alpha   90.00
_cell.angle_beta   90.00
_cell.angle_gamma   90.00
#
_symmetry.space_group_name_H-M   'P 1'
#
loop_
_entity.id
_entity.type
_entity.pdbx_description
1 polymer ?
#
loop_
_entity_poly.entity_id
_entity_poly.type
_entity_poly.pdbx_seq_one_letter_code
_entity_poly.pdbx_strand_id
1 'polypeptide(L)'
;MLTGRPTKEMPGSTGDLLPELMQLHERIRQAMQGVHQALWPAHSMPEGLGELAEKLKEARRHFRLWKISACRQGAREAWAMVRTHFMKSDPNHMAKVGPVGPDGKEIPISLVYGQVELAANYSQQECKLDSLLDGIEEEYN
;
A
#
# COMPACT_ATOMS: atom_id res chain seq x y z
N MET A 1 23.95 38.57 -50.57
CA MET A 1 24.63 38.38 -49.30
C MET A 1 23.75 37.52 -48.40
N LEU A 2 24.12 36.28 -48.28
CA LEU A 2 23.48 35.41 -47.32
C LEU A 2 24.07 35.70 -45.95
N THR A 3 23.39 36.52 -45.19
CA THR A 3 23.66 36.60 -43.76
C THR A 3 23.27 35.24 -43.16
N GLY A 4 24.28 34.41 -42.94
CA GLY A 4 24.09 33.20 -42.15
C GLY A 4 23.50 33.61 -40.80
N ARG A 5 22.23 33.35 -40.59
CA ARG A 5 21.70 33.35 -39.25
C ARG A 5 22.56 32.35 -38.44
N PRO A 6 23.13 32.73 -37.34
CA PRO A 6 23.73 31.73 -36.46
C PRO A 6 22.60 30.75 -36.19
N THR A 7 22.81 29.51 -36.56
CA THR A 7 22.00 28.41 -36.10
C THR A 7 22.06 28.52 -34.58
N LYS A 8 21.02 29.05 -34.01
CA LYS A 8 20.83 29.04 -32.57
C LYS A 8 20.85 27.55 -32.23
N GLU A 9 22.00 27.12 -31.72
CA GLU A 9 22.07 25.77 -31.20
C GLU A 9 20.84 25.60 -30.29
N MET A 10 19.95 24.72 -30.70
CA MET A 10 18.81 24.42 -29.84
C MET A 10 19.40 23.96 -28.51
N PRO A 11 18.95 24.56 -27.38
CA PRO A 11 19.29 23.99 -26.10
C PRO A 11 18.80 22.54 -26.11
N GLY A 12 19.74 21.60 -26.22
CA GLY A 12 19.42 20.20 -26.43
C GLY A 12 20.11 19.55 -27.60
N SER A 13 21.31 19.99 -27.97
CA SER A 13 22.19 19.15 -28.78
C SER A 13 22.32 17.79 -28.08
N THR A 14 22.34 16.68 -28.82
CA THR A 14 22.41 15.31 -28.31
C THR A 14 23.48 15.10 -27.22
N GLY A 15 24.58 15.88 -27.28
CA GLY A 15 25.66 15.84 -26.27
C GLY A 15 25.30 16.44 -24.92
N ASP A 16 24.43 17.47 -24.89
CA ASP A 16 24.01 18.15 -23.64
C ASP A 16 22.82 17.45 -22.99
N LEU A 17 21.97 16.78 -23.79
CA LEU A 17 20.81 16.04 -23.30
C LEU A 17 21.14 14.69 -22.69
N LEU A 18 22.20 14.04 -23.13
CA LEU A 18 22.54 12.68 -22.72
C LEU A 18 22.81 12.57 -21.22
N PRO A 19 23.60 13.44 -20.57
CA PRO A 19 23.78 13.43 -19.12
C PRO A 19 22.49 13.66 -18.36
N GLU A 20 21.62 14.58 -18.82
CA GLU A 20 20.33 14.86 -18.21
C GLU A 20 19.39 13.65 -18.31
N LEU A 21 19.35 12.99 -19.47
CA LEU A 21 18.56 11.78 -19.68
C LEU A 21 19.05 10.64 -18.81
N MET A 22 20.34 10.49 -18.64
CA MET A 22 20.92 9.46 -17.74
C MET A 22 20.57 9.73 -16.29
N GLN A 23 20.59 10.98 -15.84
CA GLN A 23 20.17 11.36 -14.49
C GLN A 23 18.68 11.11 -14.28
N LEU A 24 17.85 11.46 -15.26
CA LEU A 24 16.41 11.21 -15.20
C LEU A 24 16.11 9.72 -15.16
N HIS A 25 16.77 8.93 -15.98
CA HIS A 25 16.66 7.46 -16.00
C HIS A 25 17.00 6.87 -14.62
N GLU A 26 18.09 7.30 -14.02
CA GLU A 26 18.49 6.80 -12.71
C GLU A 26 17.51 7.22 -11.59
N ARG A 27 17.01 8.45 -11.64
CA ARG A 27 16.00 8.91 -10.68
C ARG A 27 14.69 8.13 -10.80
N ILE A 28 14.23 7.87 -12.04
CA ILE A 28 13.03 7.05 -12.29
C ILE A 28 13.26 5.63 -11.79
N ARG A 29 14.40 5.04 -12.09
CA ARG A 29 14.76 3.70 -11.65
C ARG A 29 14.74 3.59 -10.12
N GLN A 30 15.36 4.51 -9.41
CA GLN A 30 15.38 4.54 -7.95
C GLN A 30 13.98 4.70 -7.36
N ALA A 31 13.14 5.56 -7.92
CA ALA A 31 11.76 5.74 -7.50
C ALA A 31 10.94 4.46 -7.69
N MET A 32 11.09 3.81 -8.85
CA MET A 32 10.42 2.54 -9.16
C MET A 32 10.88 1.39 -8.26
N GLN A 33 12.17 1.32 -7.95
CA GLN A 33 12.73 0.36 -7.01
C GLN A 33 12.17 0.56 -5.60
N GLY A 34 12.04 1.81 -5.15
CA GLY A 34 11.42 2.14 -3.87
C GLY A 34 9.98 1.67 -3.78
N VAL A 35 9.18 1.87 -4.82
CA VAL A 35 7.80 1.38 -4.89
C VAL A 35 7.76 -0.15 -4.89
N HIS A 36 8.62 -0.80 -5.67
CA HIS A 36 8.70 -2.26 -5.71
C HIS A 36 9.04 -2.83 -4.33
N GLN A 37 10.05 -2.30 -3.67
CA GLN A 37 10.46 -2.76 -2.35
C GLN A 37 9.33 -2.59 -1.30
N ALA A 38 8.58 -1.50 -1.38
CA ALA A 38 7.46 -1.25 -0.48
C ALA A 38 6.29 -2.23 -0.71
N LEU A 39 5.99 -2.56 -1.98
CA LEU A 39 4.85 -3.41 -2.33
C LEU A 39 5.17 -4.92 -2.29
N TRP A 40 6.42 -5.28 -2.55
CA TRP A 40 6.89 -6.67 -2.56
C TRP A 40 8.18 -6.84 -1.75
N PRO A 41 8.13 -6.63 -0.42
CA PRO A 41 9.34 -6.64 0.41
C PRO A 41 10.07 -7.98 0.42
N ALA A 42 9.36 -9.09 0.23
CA ALA A 42 9.92 -10.43 0.20
C ALA A 42 10.44 -10.85 -1.19
N HIS A 43 10.14 -10.08 -2.24
CA HIS A 43 10.56 -10.40 -3.60
C HIS A 43 11.90 -9.74 -3.94
N SER A 44 12.72 -10.46 -4.70
CA SER A 44 13.96 -9.90 -5.22
C SER A 44 13.70 -8.74 -6.18
N MET A 45 14.57 -7.73 -6.12
CA MET A 45 14.47 -6.58 -7.02
C MET A 45 14.79 -7.00 -8.45
N PRO A 46 13.93 -6.69 -9.44
CA PRO A 46 14.25 -6.89 -10.84
C PRO A 46 15.49 -6.08 -11.25
N GLU A 47 16.38 -6.70 -12.00
CA GLU A 47 17.64 -6.05 -12.41
C GLU A 47 17.43 -5.04 -13.53
N GLY A 48 16.56 -5.34 -14.49
CA GLY A 48 16.27 -4.50 -15.64
C GLY A 48 15.14 -3.51 -15.40
N LEU A 49 15.25 -2.31 -16.00
CA LEU A 49 14.19 -1.31 -15.95
C LEU A 49 12.90 -1.80 -16.60
N GLY A 50 12.98 -2.56 -17.70
CA GLY A 50 11.85 -3.15 -18.39
C GLY A 50 11.11 -4.17 -17.51
N GLU A 51 11.83 -5.05 -16.85
CA GLU A 51 11.26 -6.03 -15.92
C GLU A 51 10.60 -5.35 -14.72
N LEU A 52 11.25 -4.31 -14.18
CA LEU A 52 10.72 -3.51 -13.10
C LEU A 52 9.42 -2.81 -13.51
N ALA A 53 9.38 -2.23 -14.72
CA ALA A 53 8.18 -1.61 -15.26
C ALA A 53 7.03 -2.62 -15.44
N GLU A 54 7.31 -3.83 -15.93
CA GLU A 54 6.30 -4.90 -16.05
C GLU A 54 5.75 -5.31 -14.68
N LYS A 55 6.62 -5.46 -13.69
CA LYS A 55 6.19 -5.78 -12.31
C LYS A 55 5.31 -4.67 -11.72
N LEU A 56 5.64 -3.42 -11.96
CA LEU A 56 4.88 -2.28 -11.44
C LEU A 56 3.50 -2.10 -12.10
N LYS A 57 3.23 -2.73 -13.24
CA LYS A 57 1.87 -2.78 -13.80
C LYS A 57 0.90 -3.50 -12.86
N GLU A 58 1.39 -4.44 -12.08
CA GLU A 58 0.60 -5.14 -11.07
C GLU A 58 0.40 -4.36 -9.77
N ALA A 59 1.12 -3.25 -9.58
CA ALA A 59 1.15 -2.50 -8.33
C ALA A 59 -0.25 -2.08 -7.86
N ARG A 60 -1.12 -1.66 -8.77
CA ARG A 60 -2.49 -1.24 -8.44
C ARG A 60 -3.31 -2.38 -7.85
N ARG A 61 -3.23 -3.56 -8.46
CA ARG A 61 -3.91 -4.76 -7.97
C ARG A 61 -3.34 -5.19 -6.63
N HIS A 62 -2.02 -5.26 -6.54
CA HIS A 62 -1.31 -5.65 -5.33
C HIS A 62 -1.59 -4.72 -4.16
N PHE A 63 -1.60 -3.40 -4.39
CA PHE A 63 -1.96 -2.42 -3.38
C PHE A 63 -3.39 -2.59 -2.86
N ARG A 64 -4.34 -2.94 -3.74
CA ARG A 64 -5.72 -3.24 -3.33
C ARG A 64 -5.78 -4.47 -2.42
N LEU A 65 -5.10 -5.55 -2.79
CA LEU A 65 -5.03 -6.76 -1.99
C LEU A 65 -4.38 -6.50 -0.64
N TRP A 66 -3.31 -5.71 -0.64
CA TRP A 66 -2.63 -5.28 0.58
C TRP A 66 -3.56 -4.53 1.53
N LYS A 67 -4.35 -3.59 1.03
CA LYS A 67 -5.34 -2.86 1.84
C LYS A 67 -6.38 -3.78 2.46
N ILE A 68 -6.93 -4.69 1.68
CA ILE A 68 -7.91 -5.68 2.15
C ILE A 68 -7.29 -6.55 3.24
N SER A 69 -6.08 -7.01 3.04
CA SER A 69 -5.34 -7.83 4.00
C SER A 69 -5.08 -7.10 5.30
N ALA A 70 -4.60 -5.86 5.23
CA ALA A 70 -4.34 -5.05 6.42
C ALA A 70 -5.63 -4.83 7.23
N CYS A 71 -6.73 -4.53 6.59
CA CYS A 71 -8.04 -4.40 7.24
C CYS A 71 -8.48 -5.72 7.90
N ARG A 72 -8.35 -6.83 7.19
CA ARG A 72 -8.70 -8.16 7.69
C ARG A 72 -7.86 -8.56 8.91
N GLN A 73 -6.56 -8.31 8.87
CA GLN A 73 -5.67 -8.62 9.98
C GLN A 73 -5.97 -7.76 11.20
N GLY A 74 -6.14 -6.45 11.03
CA GLY A 74 -6.54 -5.57 12.12
C GLY A 74 -7.87 -5.99 12.76
N ALA A 75 -8.85 -6.35 11.96
CA ALA A 75 -10.12 -6.88 12.44
C ALA A 75 -9.94 -8.22 13.19
N ARG A 76 -9.12 -9.13 12.65
CA ARG A 76 -8.82 -10.42 13.28
C ARG A 76 -8.23 -10.24 14.67
N GLU A 77 -7.25 -9.37 14.80
CA GLU A 77 -6.61 -9.10 16.10
C GLU A 77 -7.57 -8.45 17.07
N ALA A 78 -8.36 -7.47 16.64
CA ALA A 78 -9.36 -6.83 17.48
C ALA A 78 -10.41 -7.84 17.98
N TRP A 79 -10.93 -8.69 17.11
CA TRP A 79 -11.88 -9.74 17.49
C TRP A 79 -11.26 -10.82 18.36
N ALA A 80 -9.98 -11.15 18.15
CA ALA A 80 -9.26 -12.06 19.02
C ALA A 80 -9.12 -11.50 20.43
N MET A 81 -8.80 -10.23 20.57
CA MET A 81 -8.76 -9.54 21.87
C MET A 81 -10.13 -9.55 22.57
N VAL A 82 -11.19 -9.22 21.84
CA VAL A 82 -12.56 -9.31 22.36
C VAL A 82 -12.84 -10.73 22.86
N ARG A 83 -12.49 -11.75 22.10
CA ARG A 83 -12.73 -13.15 22.45
C ARG A 83 -11.95 -13.60 23.67
N THR A 84 -10.72 -13.11 23.85
CA THR A 84 -9.89 -13.47 25.02
C THR A 84 -10.35 -12.79 26.30
N HIS A 85 -10.79 -11.54 26.21
CA HIS A 85 -11.28 -10.80 27.38
C HIS A 85 -12.74 -11.11 27.72
N PHE A 86 -13.54 -11.45 26.71
CA PHE A 86 -14.96 -11.76 26.86
C PHE A 86 -15.25 -13.15 26.29
N MET A 87 -14.91 -14.18 27.04
CA MET A 87 -14.97 -15.60 26.60
C MET A 87 -16.35 -16.06 26.14
N LYS A 88 -17.42 -15.42 26.64
CA LYS A 88 -18.81 -15.71 26.24
C LYS A 88 -19.28 -14.90 25.03
N SER A 89 -18.45 -13.99 24.51
CA SER A 89 -18.79 -13.20 23.31
C SER A 89 -18.81 -14.09 22.06
N ASP A 90 -19.71 -13.77 21.15
CA ASP A 90 -19.73 -14.34 19.80
C ASP A 90 -19.35 -13.27 18.76
N PRO A 91 -18.06 -13.19 18.38
CA PRO A 91 -17.60 -12.19 17.42
C PRO A 91 -18.33 -12.30 16.07
N ASN A 92 -18.69 -13.50 15.64
CA ASN A 92 -19.39 -13.71 14.36
C ASN A 92 -20.80 -13.10 14.39
N HIS A 93 -21.50 -13.27 15.51
CA HIS A 93 -22.82 -12.65 15.70
C HIS A 93 -22.69 -11.13 15.77
N MET A 94 -21.76 -10.61 16.57
CA MET A 94 -21.55 -9.18 16.74
C MET A 94 -21.18 -8.49 15.40
N ALA A 95 -20.35 -9.11 14.59
CA ALA A 95 -19.99 -8.57 13.28
C ALA A 95 -21.17 -8.51 12.29
N LYS A 96 -22.07 -9.48 12.37
CA LYS A 96 -23.28 -9.52 11.51
C LYS A 96 -24.36 -8.54 11.94
N VAL A 97 -24.53 -8.37 13.24
CA VAL A 97 -25.57 -7.47 13.80
C VAL A 97 -25.15 -6.01 13.62
N GLY A 98 -23.86 -5.73 13.63
CA GLY A 98 -23.34 -4.37 13.58
C GLY A 98 -23.39 -3.65 14.92
N PRO A 99 -23.07 -2.35 14.94
CA PRO A 99 -23.04 -1.56 16.18
C PRO A 99 -24.43 -1.27 16.70
N VAL A 100 -24.65 -1.52 17.99
CA VAL A 100 -25.90 -1.26 18.68
C VAL A 100 -25.71 -0.39 19.92
N GLY A 101 -26.66 0.47 20.19
CA GLY A 101 -26.69 1.27 21.41
C GLY A 101 -27.23 0.49 22.61
N PRO A 102 -27.29 1.13 23.82
CA PRO A 102 -27.80 0.51 25.04
C PRO A 102 -29.29 0.07 24.94
N ASP A 103 -30.03 0.70 24.05
CA ASP A 103 -31.42 0.37 23.75
C ASP A 103 -31.62 -0.76 22.74
N GLY A 104 -30.50 -1.36 22.28
CA GLY A 104 -30.51 -2.42 21.28
C GLY A 104 -30.75 -1.96 19.85
N LYS A 105 -30.83 -0.66 19.58
CA LYS A 105 -31.00 -0.10 18.23
C LYS A 105 -29.63 0.11 17.56
N GLU A 106 -29.62 -0.04 16.24
CA GLU A 106 -28.43 0.25 15.44
C GLU A 106 -27.99 1.71 15.59
N ILE A 107 -26.70 1.93 15.77
CA ILE A 107 -26.06 3.25 15.86
C ILE A 107 -24.94 3.37 14.84
N PRO A 108 -24.58 4.58 14.38
CA PRO A 108 -23.39 4.77 13.56
C PRO A 108 -22.13 4.40 14.37
N ILE A 109 -21.30 3.51 13.82
CA ILE A 109 -20.06 3.07 14.49
C ILE A 109 -19.10 4.23 14.79
N SER A 110 -19.16 5.29 14.00
CA SER A 110 -18.35 6.50 14.19
C SER A 110 -18.56 7.19 15.54
N LEU A 111 -19.69 6.95 16.21
CA LEU A 111 -19.95 7.50 17.56
C LEU A 111 -18.99 6.97 18.61
N VAL A 112 -18.42 5.78 18.40
CA VAL A 112 -17.49 5.15 19.35
C VAL A 112 -16.01 5.25 18.93
N TYR A 113 -15.69 5.85 17.77
CA TYR A 113 -14.32 5.94 17.29
C TYR A 113 -13.38 6.61 18.28
N GLY A 114 -13.78 7.71 18.91
CA GLY A 114 -12.96 8.38 19.91
C GLY A 114 -12.62 7.53 21.13
N GLN A 115 -13.45 6.53 21.46
CA GLN A 115 -13.25 5.62 22.60
C GLN A 115 -12.24 4.51 22.30
N VAL A 116 -12.07 4.17 21.02
CA VAL A 116 -11.21 3.06 20.57
C VAL A 116 -9.94 3.52 19.87
N GLU A 117 -9.74 4.83 19.70
CA GLU A 117 -8.62 5.44 18.96
C GLU A 117 -7.26 4.98 19.50
N LEU A 118 -7.09 5.00 20.82
CA LEU A 118 -5.85 4.56 21.47
C LEU A 118 -5.57 3.08 21.22
N ALA A 119 -6.60 2.25 21.32
CA ALA A 119 -6.49 0.81 21.06
C ALA A 119 -6.15 0.54 19.59
N ALA A 120 -6.75 1.29 18.66
CA ALA A 120 -6.45 1.20 17.23
C ALA A 120 -4.99 1.57 16.94
N ASN A 121 -4.47 2.59 17.58
CA ASN A 121 -3.06 3.01 17.45
C ASN A 121 -2.10 1.94 17.96
N TYR A 122 -2.39 1.28 19.07
CA TYR A 122 -1.59 0.16 19.55
C TYR A 122 -1.62 -1.02 18.58
N SER A 123 -2.78 -1.41 18.10
CA SER A 123 -2.92 -2.51 17.13
C SER A 123 -2.19 -2.23 15.83
N GLN A 124 -2.16 -0.99 15.37
CA GLN A 124 -1.42 -0.57 14.17
C GLN A 124 0.09 -0.81 14.31
N GLN A 125 0.66 -0.56 15.49
CA GLN A 125 2.11 -0.74 15.73
C GLN A 125 2.54 -2.20 15.70
N GLU A 126 1.67 -3.11 16.10
CA GLU A 126 1.93 -4.55 16.14
C GLU A 126 1.66 -5.26 14.80
N CYS A 127 1.05 -4.58 13.85
CA CYS A 127 0.70 -5.17 12.56
C CYS A 127 1.95 -5.43 11.71
N LYS A 128 2.31 -6.70 11.54
CA LYS A 128 3.42 -7.12 10.67
C LYS A 128 2.91 -7.31 9.24
N LEU A 129 3.14 -6.30 8.42
CA LEU A 129 2.63 -6.25 7.05
C LEU A 129 3.19 -7.34 6.13
N ASP A 130 4.42 -7.79 6.38
CA ASP A 130 5.12 -8.76 5.53
C ASP A 130 4.46 -10.14 5.52
N SER A 131 3.88 -10.57 6.64
CA SER A 131 3.16 -11.83 6.74
C SER A 131 1.76 -11.79 6.11
N LEU A 132 1.24 -10.61 5.82
CA LEU A 132 -0.09 -10.43 5.24
C LEU A 132 -0.12 -10.66 3.73
N LEU A 133 1.03 -10.49 3.07
CA LEU A 133 1.13 -10.55 1.62
C LEU A 133 1.32 -11.99 1.11
N ASP A 134 1.97 -12.84 1.91
CA ASP A 134 2.32 -14.20 1.50
C ASP A 134 1.11 -15.16 1.40
N GLY A 135 0.00 -14.85 2.06
CA GLY A 135 -1.19 -15.69 2.06
C GLY A 135 -2.31 -15.24 1.11
N ILE A 136 -2.24 -14.02 0.58
CA ILE A 136 -3.36 -13.45 -0.20
C ILE A 136 -3.25 -13.73 -1.69
N GLU A 137 -2.06 -13.86 -2.22
CA GLU A 137 -1.87 -14.19 -3.63
C GLU A 137 -2.39 -15.59 -3.96
N GLU A 138 -2.42 -16.51 -2.99
CA GLU A 138 -2.98 -17.84 -3.14
C GLU A 138 -4.51 -17.90 -3.07
N GLU A 139 -5.13 -16.99 -2.29
CA GLU A 139 -6.58 -16.98 -2.06
C GLU A 139 -7.38 -16.29 -3.18
N TYR A 140 -6.72 -15.48 -4.04
CA TYR A 140 -7.37 -14.68 -5.08
C TYR A 140 -6.87 -14.95 -6.51
N ASN A 141 -6.08 -16.00 -6.71
CA ASN A 141 -5.73 -16.56 -8.01
C ASN A 141 -6.64 -17.74 -8.32
#